data_ae1ae8d37811c38dee96aa3f819e261d
#
_entry.id   ae1ae8d37811c38dee96aa3f819e261d
#
_cell.length_a   1.000
_cell.length_b   1.000
_cell.length_c   1.000
_cell.angle_alpha   90.00
_cell.angle_beta   90.00
_cell.angle_gamma   90.00
#
_symmetry.space_group_name_H-M   'P 1'
#
loop_
_entity.id
_entity.type
_entity.pdbx_description
1 polymer ?
#
loop_
_entity_poly.entity_id
_entity_poly.type
_entity_poly.pdbx_seq_one_letter_code
_entity_poly.pdbx_strand_id
1 'polypeptide(L)'
;MGHKYASILETVGRTPVVRINRLAPEGINLFVKIEAFNPLGSVKDRLALGIIEAAEKSGALKPGQTVIEATSGNTGIGLAMVCAAKGYPLVVTMAESFSVERRKLMRFLGAKVILTPAALRATGMVSKTIELAKKHGWFWARQFENDANPDMHERTTGPEIVEAFKGERLDYWVTGYGTGGTLNGVARVLNRERPETRIVVCEPEDAPLLGSGEEQARNPDGTPSAGHPAWKPHPVQGWTPDFIPKITEDAVKTQKIDQVIPIPNAEAMRWSRELAVKEGIFVGISAGATFAGAMKIAADAPKGTTILVMLPDTGERYLSTPLFADIPADMTEEEQAISDSVG
;
A
#
# COMPACT_ATOMS: atom_id res chain seq x y z
N MET A 1 8.99 -1.23 27.84
CA MET A 1 9.72 -2.51 28.01
C MET A 1 9.90 -3.13 26.63
N GLY A 2 11.13 -3.61 26.30
CA GLY A 2 11.38 -4.32 25.05
C GLY A 2 10.72 -5.70 25.08
N HIS A 3 10.11 -6.09 23.96
CA HIS A 3 9.54 -7.44 23.78
C HIS A 3 10.55 -8.32 23.04
N LYS A 4 10.63 -9.60 23.43
CA LYS A 4 11.32 -10.63 22.64
C LYS A 4 10.29 -11.32 21.75
N TYR A 5 10.62 -11.44 20.48
CA TYR A 5 9.81 -12.13 19.49
C TYR A 5 10.51 -13.42 19.05
N ALA A 6 9.76 -14.48 18.82
CA ALA A 6 10.30 -15.75 18.33
C ALA A 6 10.58 -15.72 16.81
N SER A 7 9.93 -14.82 16.08
CA SER A 7 10.08 -14.68 14.63
C SER A 7 9.88 -13.21 14.21
N ILE A 8 10.51 -12.81 13.10
CA ILE A 8 10.26 -11.52 12.45
C ILE A 8 8.77 -11.36 12.09
N LEU A 9 8.05 -12.44 11.85
CA LEU A 9 6.62 -12.42 11.48
C LEU A 9 5.73 -11.90 12.62
N GLU A 10 6.13 -12.07 13.88
CA GLU A 10 5.40 -11.56 15.04
C GLU A 10 5.50 -10.04 15.21
N THR A 11 6.41 -9.40 14.47
CA THR A 11 6.57 -7.93 14.48
C THR A 11 5.71 -7.24 13.44
N VAL A 12 4.99 -7.99 12.60
CA VAL A 12 4.06 -7.43 11.61
C VAL A 12 2.85 -6.83 12.31
N GLY A 13 2.49 -5.61 11.93
CA GLY A 13 1.36 -4.88 12.53
C GLY A 13 1.75 -4.03 13.73
N ARG A 14 0.74 -3.62 14.51
CA ARG A 14 0.89 -2.69 15.66
C ARG A 14 1.66 -1.42 15.30
N THR A 15 1.41 -0.93 14.10
CA THR A 15 2.05 0.27 13.59
C THR A 15 1.54 1.52 14.31
N PRO A 16 2.39 2.54 14.53
CA PRO A 16 2.00 3.71 15.31
C PRO A 16 0.97 4.59 14.59
N VAL A 17 0.13 5.23 15.40
CA VAL A 17 -0.67 6.40 15.02
C VAL A 17 0.04 7.63 15.59
N VAL A 18 0.41 8.57 14.73
CA VAL A 18 1.22 9.74 15.07
C VAL A 18 0.45 11.02 14.75
N ARG A 19 0.46 11.99 15.67
CA ARG A 19 -0.14 13.31 15.45
C ARG A 19 0.72 14.14 14.50
N ILE A 20 0.08 14.84 13.59
CA ILE A 20 0.70 15.86 12.74
C ILE A 20 0.64 17.20 13.46
N ASN A 21 1.78 17.88 13.63
CA ASN A 21 1.88 19.08 14.45
C ASN A 21 2.13 20.36 13.64
N ARG A 22 2.96 20.29 12.59
CA ARG A 22 3.36 21.47 11.82
C ARG A 22 2.56 21.65 10.54
N LEU A 23 2.03 20.57 9.98
CA LEU A 23 1.26 20.57 8.74
C LEU A 23 -0.25 20.60 8.98
N ALA A 24 -0.71 20.25 10.18
CA ALA A 24 -2.14 20.23 10.50
C ALA A 24 -2.71 21.68 10.45
N PRO A 25 -3.83 21.92 9.75
CA PRO A 25 -4.52 23.20 9.81
C PRO A 25 -4.99 23.50 11.24
N GLU A 26 -5.08 24.80 11.56
CA GLU A 26 -5.52 25.24 12.89
C GLU A 26 -6.89 24.67 13.28
N GLY A 27 -6.94 24.02 14.42
CA GLY A 27 -8.16 23.41 14.97
C GLY A 27 -8.50 22.04 14.41
N ILE A 28 -7.69 21.44 13.53
CA ILE A 28 -7.87 20.09 13.02
C ILE A 28 -6.96 19.12 13.78
N ASN A 29 -7.53 18.00 14.24
CA ASN A 29 -6.79 16.89 14.85
C ASN A 29 -6.39 15.92 13.74
N LEU A 30 -5.20 16.10 13.17
CA LEU A 30 -4.71 15.30 12.06
C LEU A 30 -3.72 14.25 12.56
N PHE A 31 -3.99 12.98 12.26
CA PHE A 31 -3.16 11.83 12.62
C PHE A 31 -2.81 11.00 11.39
N VAL A 32 -1.68 10.30 11.47
CA VAL A 32 -1.23 9.39 10.43
C VAL A 32 -0.92 8.01 11.01
N LYS A 33 -1.36 6.94 10.32
CA LYS A 33 -0.98 5.56 10.66
C LYS A 33 0.16 5.13 9.75
N ILE A 34 1.34 4.92 10.33
CA ILE A 34 2.60 4.79 9.59
C ILE A 34 2.93 3.30 9.39
N GLU A 35 2.51 2.74 8.25
CA GLU A 35 2.74 1.33 7.89
C GLU A 35 4.21 1.03 7.51
N ALA A 36 5.05 2.06 7.37
CA ALA A 36 6.50 1.91 7.25
C ALA A 36 7.15 1.24 8.47
N PHE A 37 6.47 1.18 9.62
CA PHE A 37 6.94 0.48 10.82
C PHE A 37 6.75 -1.04 10.78
N ASN A 38 6.13 -1.59 9.75
CA ASN A 38 6.21 -3.03 9.51
C ASN A 38 7.67 -3.43 9.18
N PRO A 39 8.08 -4.69 9.44
CA PRO A 39 9.48 -5.11 9.37
C PRO A 39 10.15 -4.88 8.01
N LEU A 40 9.42 -4.97 6.90
CA LEU A 40 9.91 -4.64 5.55
C LEU A 40 9.38 -3.30 5.05
N GLY A 41 8.95 -2.43 5.94
CA GLY A 41 8.65 -1.03 5.66
C GLY A 41 7.38 -0.78 4.84
N SER A 42 6.38 -1.67 4.88
CA SER A 42 5.12 -1.42 4.20
C SER A 42 3.91 -2.19 4.75
N VAL A 43 2.72 -1.69 4.44
CA VAL A 43 1.43 -2.33 4.72
C VAL A 43 1.30 -3.73 4.09
N LYS A 44 2.09 -4.05 3.07
CA LYS A 44 2.04 -5.33 2.37
C LYS A 44 2.63 -6.49 3.16
N ASP A 45 3.39 -6.22 4.21
CA ASP A 45 3.87 -7.25 5.13
C ASP A 45 2.68 -7.96 5.80
N ARG A 46 1.61 -7.20 6.12
CA ARG A 46 0.35 -7.75 6.65
C ARG A 46 -0.33 -8.68 5.67
N LEU A 47 -0.54 -8.20 4.43
CA LEU A 47 -1.15 -8.98 3.35
C LEU A 47 -0.39 -10.29 3.11
N ALA A 48 0.94 -10.22 2.99
CA ALA A 48 1.80 -11.37 2.74
C ALA A 48 1.65 -12.42 3.85
N LEU A 49 1.73 -12.00 5.11
CA LEU A 49 1.55 -12.87 6.26
C LEU A 49 0.15 -13.49 6.27
N GLY A 50 -0.89 -12.66 6.09
CA GLY A 50 -2.28 -13.11 6.11
C GLY A 50 -2.60 -14.17 5.07
N ILE A 51 -2.14 -13.98 3.82
CA ILE A 51 -2.39 -14.95 2.74
C ILE A 51 -1.67 -16.28 3.00
N ILE A 52 -0.39 -16.23 3.39
CA ILE A 52 0.37 -17.46 3.63
C ILE A 52 -0.19 -18.24 4.82
N GLU A 53 -0.50 -17.59 5.94
CA GLU A 53 -1.09 -18.25 7.11
C GLU A 53 -2.47 -18.86 6.82
N ALA A 54 -3.31 -18.14 6.08
CA ALA A 54 -4.62 -18.67 5.68
C ALA A 54 -4.49 -19.88 4.74
N ALA A 55 -3.54 -19.84 3.82
CA ALA A 55 -3.26 -20.95 2.91
C ALA A 55 -2.70 -22.19 3.62
N GLU A 56 -1.82 -22.01 4.60
CA GLU A 56 -1.33 -23.10 5.46
C GLU A 56 -2.48 -23.71 6.25
N LYS A 57 -3.27 -22.87 6.90
CA LYS A 57 -4.41 -23.29 7.74
C LYS A 57 -5.47 -24.08 6.96
N SER A 58 -5.74 -23.68 5.72
CA SER A 58 -6.70 -24.36 4.85
C SER A 58 -6.11 -25.58 4.14
N GLY A 59 -4.79 -25.80 4.18
CA GLY A 59 -4.08 -26.83 3.42
C GLY A 59 -3.93 -26.53 1.92
N ALA A 60 -4.25 -25.32 1.48
CA ALA A 60 -4.07 -24.88 0.10
C ALA A 60 -2.59 -24.71 -0.26
N LEU A 61 -1.76 -24.31 0.71
CA LEU A 61 -0.30 -24.26 0.60
C LEU A 61 0.30 -25.43 1.39
N LYS A 62 1.03 -26.30 0.68
CA LYS A 62 1.68 -27.47 1.28
C LYS A 62 3.13 -27.15 1.68
N PRO A 63 3.69 -27.78 2.72
CA PRO A 63 5.10 -27.63 3.08
C PRO A 63 6.03 -27.80 1.87
N GLY A 64 6.94 -26.85 1.66
CA GLY A 64 7.90 -26.86 0.55
C GLY A 64 7.33 -26.54 -0.84
N GLN A 65 6.02 -26.31 -0.97
CA GLN A 65 5.42 -25.89 -2.24
C GLN A 65 5.87 -24.47 -2.58
N THR A 66 6.17 -24.22 -3.86
CA THR A 66 6.54 -22.89 -4.34
C THR A 66 5.33 -21.96 -4.32
N VAL A 67 5.51 -20.78 -3.75
CA VAL A 67 4.57 -19.65 -3.82
C VAL A 67 4.89 -18.82 -5.06
N ILE A 68 3.86 -18.34 -5.76
CA ILE A 68 4.02 -17.41 -6.89
C ILE A 68 3.06 -16.23 -6.78
N GLU A 69 3.52 -15.01 -7.20
CA GLU A 69 2.67 -13.82 -7.26
C GLU A 69 3.10 -12.86 -8.37
N ALA A 70 2.10 -12.16 -8.94
CA ALA A 70 2.30 -11.04 -9.86
C ALA A 70 2.43 -9.73 -9.06
N THR A 71 3.63 -9.17 -8.98
CA THR A 71 3.83 -7.95 -8.22
C THR A 71 5.09 -7.19 -8.64
N SER A 72 4.99 -5.87 -8.65
CA SER A 72 6.09 -4.97 -8.95
C SER A 72 6.72 -4.32 -7.72
N GLY A 73 6.23 -4.62 -6.52
CA GLY A 73 6.63 -3.84 -5.36
C GLY A 73 6.50 -4.54 -4.00
N ASN A 74 5.88 -3.82 -3.10
CA ASN A 74 5.84 -4.15 -1.68
C ASN A 74 5.27 -5.54 -1.36
N THR A 75 4.29 -6.02 -2.14
CA THR A 75 3.75 -7.38 -1.96
C THR A 75 4.82 -8.45 -2.18
N GLY A 76 5.62 -8.30 -3.25
CA GLY A 76 6.72 -9.24 -3.51
C GLY A 76 7.78 -9.22 -2.41
N ILE A 77 8.07 -8.06 -1.84
CA ILE A 77 9.00 -7.91 -0.72
C ILE A 77 8.44 -8.55 0.55
N GLY A 78 7.17 -8.29 0.88
CA GLY A 78 6.52 -8.90 2.03
C GLY A 78 6.40 -10.42 1.90
N LEU A 79 6.02 -10.93 0.73
CA LEU A 79 6.00 -12.37 0.45
C LEU A 79 7.40 -12.99 0.55
N ALA A 80 8.45 -12.30 0.08
CA ALA A 80 9.81 -12.78 0.18
C ALA A 80 10.24 -12.94 1.65
N MET A 81 9.91 -11.99 2.52
CA MET A 81 10.15 -12.09 3.96
C MET A 81 9.40 -13.28 4.57
N VAL A 82 8.10 -13.39 4.31
CA VAL A 82 7.26 -14.44 4.91
C VAL A 82 7.70 -15.82 4.42
N CYS A 83 7.94 -15.98 3.12
CA CYS A 83 8.41 -17.23 2.54
C CYS A 83 9.80 -17.62 3.05
N ALA A 84 10.74 -16.67 3.16
CA ALA A 84 12.05 -16.93 3.75
C ALA A 84 11.95 -17.40 5.19
N ALA A 85 11.14 -16.72 6.02
CA ALA A 85 10.96 -17.06 7.43
C ALA A 85 10.26 -18.42 7.64
N LYS A 86 9.39 -18.83 6.71
CA LYS A 86 8.62 -20.10 6.77
C LYS A 86 9.22 -21.24 5.91
N GLY A 87 10.29 -20.97 5.14
CA GLY A 87 10.96 -21.98 4.32
C GLY A 87 10.26 -22.32 3.00
N TYR A 88 9.45 -21.42 2.45
CA TYR A 88 8.83 -21.59 1.14
C TYR A 88 9.67 -20.98 0.01
N PRO A 89 9.87 -21.70 -1.12
CA PRO A 89 10.39 -21.07 -2.32
C PRO A 89 9.39 -20.03 -2.86
N LEU A 90 9.90 -18.85 -3.30
CA LEU A 90 9.07 -17.81 -3.89
C LEU A 90 9.50 -17.50 -5.33
N VAL A 91 8.51 -17.37 -6.20
CA VAL A 91 8.64 -16.83 -7.56
C VAL A 91 7.78 -15.58 -7.69
N VAL A 92 8.34 -14.52 -8.27
CA VAL A 92 7.61 -13.28 -8.54
C VAL A 92 7.66 -13.00 -10.04
N THR A 93 6.52 -12.70 -10.66
CA THR A 93 6.47 -12.13 -12.00
C THR A 93 6.39 -10.61 -11.91
N MET A 94 7.22 -9.90 -12.67
CA MET A 94 7.37 -8.45 -12.60
C MET A 94 7.67 -7.89 -14.00
N ALA A 95 7.01 -6.80 -14.40
CA ALA A 95 7.32 -6.17 -15.65
C ALA A 95 8.74 -5.52 -15.61
N GLU A 96 9.44 -5.58 -16.74
CA GLU A 96 10.82 -5.10 -16.87
C GLU A 96 10.99 -3.58 -16.72
N SER A 97 9.89 -2.81 -16.79
CA SER A 97 9.88 -1.36 -16.58
C SER A 97 9.94 -0.94 -15.10
N PHE A 98 9.71 -1.88 -14.17
CA PHE A 98 9.72 -1.55 -12.75
C PHE A 98 11.12 -1.55 -12.14
N SER A 99 11.24 -0.97 -10.92
CA SER A 99 12.48 -0.69 -10.20
C SER A 99 13.44 -1.89 -10.10
N VAL A 100 14.69 -1.64 -10.49
CA VAL A 100 15.80 -2.60 -10.39
C VAL A 100 16.11 -2.88 -8.91
N GLU A 101 16.00 -1.88 -8.03
CA GLU A 101 16.25 -1.99 -6.59
C GLU A 101 15.30 -3.01 -5.95
N ARG A 102 14.01 -2.94 -6.29
CA ARG A 102 13.02 -3.90 -5.79
C ARG A 102 13.29 -5.33 -6.24
N ARG A 103 13.77 -5.52 -7.48
CA ARG A 103 14.22 -6.84 -7.97
C ARG A 103 15.37 -7.37 -7.16
N LYS A 104 16.40 -6.51 -6.89
CA LYS A 104 17.54 -6.88 -6.06
C LYS A 104 17.12 -7.23 -4.64
N LEU A 105 16.22 -6.45 -4.05
CA LEU A 105 15.73 -6.66 -2.69
C LEU A 105 14.97 -7.99 -2.57
N MET A 106 14.04 -8.29 -3.50
CA MET A 106 13.35 -9.58 -3.51
C MET A 106 14.30 -10.76 -3.70
N ARG A 107 15.29 -10.65 -4.60
CA ARG A 107 16.31 -11.68 -4.79
C ARG A 107 17.21 -11.86 -3.58
N PHE A 108 17.56 -10.78 -2.90
CA PHE A 108 18.34 -10.82 -1.65
C PHE A 108 17.62 -11.58 -0.54
N LEU A 109 16.28 -11.48 -0.52
CA LEU A 109 15.41 -12.26 0.38
C LEU A 109 15.12 -13.69 -0.12
N GLY A 110 15.77 -14.14 -1.20
CA GLY A 110 15.67 -15.51 -1.71
C GLY A 110 14.63 -15.74 -2.81
N ALA A 111 13.88 -14.74 -3.26
CA ALA A 111 12.90 -14.91 -4.32
C ALA A 111 13.54 -15.02 -5.71
N LYS A 112 12.88 -15.80 -6.59
CA LYS A 112 13.18 -15.79 -8.03
C LYS A 112 12.27 -14.77 -8.71
N VAL A 113 12.85 -13.86 -9.50
CA VAL A 113 12.13 -12.80 -10.21
C VAL A 113 12.14 -13.07 -11.71
N ILE A 114 10.97 -13.32 -12.27
CA ILE A 114 10.72 -13.54 -13.68
C ILE A 114 10.23 -12.24 -14.29
N LEU A 115 10.92 -11.74 -15.31
CA LEU A 115 10.54 -10.49 -15.98
C LEU A 115 9.53 -10.75 -17.10
N THR A 116 8.57 -9.85 -17.21
CA THR A 116 7.59 -9.80 -18.32
C THR A 116 7.77 -8.52 -19.13
N PRO A 117 7.41 -8.50 -20.44
CA PRO A 117 7.53 -7.31 -21.27
C PRO A 117 6.74 -6.12 -20.70
N ALA A 118 7.36 -4.94 -20.71
CA ALA A 118 6.77 -3.70 -20.18
C ALA A 118 5.41 -3.36 -20.80
N ALA A 119 5.26 -3.60 -22.11
CA ALA A 119 4.05 -3.32 -22.86
C ALA A 119 2.81 -4.08 -22.35
N LEU A 120 3.00 -5.22 -21.71
CA LEU A 120 1.91 -6.06 -21.17
C LEU A 120 1.43 -5.62 -19.79
N ARG A 121 2.08 -4.67 -19.13
CA ARG A 121 1.69 -4.05 -17.85
C ARG A 121 1.39 -5.08 -16.76
N ALA A 122 0.51 -4.74 -15.80
CA ALA A 122 0.09 -5.63 -14.71
C ALA A 122 -0.69 -6.85 -15.22
N THR A 123 -1.55 -6.67 -16.21
CA THR A 123 -2.31 -7.79 -16.85
C THR A 123 -1.38 -8.86 -17.40
N GLY A 124 -0.26 -8.49 -18.04
CA GLY A 124 0.72 -9.43 -18.54
C GLY A 124 1.47 -10.18 -17.42
N MET A 125 1.73 -9.50 -16.29
CA MET A 125 2.32 -10.13 -15.11
C MET A 125 1.39 -11.20 -14.54
N VAL A 126 0.09 -10.87 -14.39
CA VAL A 126 -0.94 -11.82 -13.90
C VAL A 126 -1.07 -13.02 -14.83
N SER A 127 -1.17 -12.79 -16.14
CA SER A 127 -1.26 -13.89 -17.15
C SER A 127 -0.08 -14.84 -17.05
N LYS A 128 1.16 -14.30 -16.91
CA LYS A 128 2.37 -15.10 -16.75
C LYS A 128 2.39 -15.88 -15.44
N THR A 129 1.87 -15.29 -14.36
CA THR A 129 1.72 -15.99 -13.07
C THR A 129 0.78 -17.17 -13.19
N ILE A 130 -0.39 -16.99 -13.82
CA ILE A 130 -1.38 -18.06 -14.04
C ILE A 130 -0.77 -19.22 -14.83
N GLU A 131 -0.08 -18.90 -15.93
CA GLU A 131 0.60 -19.89 -16.76
C GLU A 131 1.59 -20.73 -15.97
N LEU A 132 2.47 -20.09 -15.20
CA LEU A 132 3.49 -20.76 -14.39
C LEU A 132 2.90 -21.53 -13.23
N ALA A 133 1.93 -20.96 -12.52
CA ALA A 133 1.25 -21.63 -11.42
C ALA A 133 0.58 -22.92 -11.88
N LYS A 134 -0.16 -22.88 -13.00
CA LYS A 134 -0.82 -24.04 -13.61
C LYS A 134 0.18 -25.10 -14.08
N LYS A 135 1.24 -24.68 -14.79
CA LYS A 135 2.25 -25.59 -15.34
C LYS A 135 3.00 -26.36 -14.27
N HIS A 136 3.32 -25.71 -13.15
CA HIS A 136 4.19 -26.27 -12.12
C HIS A 136 3.45 -26.71 -10.84
N GLY A 137 2.13 -26.51 -10.75
CA GLY A 137 1.37 -26.81 -9.53
C GLY A 137 1.76 -25.89 -8.34
N TRP A 138 2.17 -24.64 -8.61
CA TRP A 138 2.57 -23.70 -7.59
C TRP A 138 1.36 -23.01 -6.94
N PHE A 139 1.50 -22.64 -5.67
CA PHE A 139 0.49 -21.88 -4.97
C PHE A 139 0.53 -20.42 -5.41
N TRP A 140 -0.52 -19.95 -6.07
CA TRP A 140 -0.69 -18.55 -6.44
C TRP A 140 -1.41 -17.79 -5.33
N ALA A 141 -0.75 -16.73 -4.77
CA ALA A 141 -1.25 -15.99 -3.62
C ALA A 141 -2.50 -15.14 -3.95
N ARG A 142 -2.68 -14.69 -5.22
CA ARG A 142 -3.89 -13.99 -5.73
C ARG A 142 -4.22 -12.73 -4.93
N GLN A 143 -3.24 -11.84 -4.75
CA GLN A 143 -3.37 -10.65 -3.90
C GLN A 143 -4.60 -9.76 -4.21
N PHE A 144 -5.14 -9.82 -5.42
CA PHE A 144 -6.25 -8.99 -5.90
C PHE A 144 -7.64 -9.61 -5.67
N GLU A 145 -7.72 -10.92 -5.41
CA GLU A 145 -8.97 -11.69 -5.27
C GLU A 145 -9.05 -12.49 -3.96
N ASN A 146 -7.94 -12.68 -3.25
CA ASN A 146 -7.88 -13.54 -2.08
C ASN A 146 -8.41 -12.84 -0.83
N ASP A 147 -9.50 -13.34 -0.26
CA ASP A 147 -10.15 -12.77 0.93
C ASP A 147 -9.24 -12.75 2.18
N ALA A 148 -8.23 -13.60 2.26
CA ALA A 148 -7.26 -13.55 3.35
C ALA A 148 -6.50 -12.19 3.43
N ASN A 149 -6.47 -11.42 2.34
CA ASN A 149 -5.92 -10.07 2.31
C ASN A 149 -6.80 -9.10 3.13
N PRO A 150 -8.08 -8.83 2.81
CA PRO A 150 -8.91 -7.98 3.65
C PRO A 150 -9.14 -8.55 5.06
N ASP A 151 -9.24 -9.86 5.23
CA ASP A 151 -9.40 -10.50 6.53
C ASP A 151 -8.22 -10.21 7.48
N MET A 152 -6.99 -10.11 6.95
CA MET A 152 -5.83 -9.71 7.74
C MET A 152 -5.99 -8.28 8.27
N HIS A 153 -6.51 -7.36 7.47
CA HIS A 153 -6.76 -5.99 7.88
C HIS A 153 -7.98 -5.87 8.83
N GLU A 154 -9.00 -6.70 8.65
CA GLU A 154 -10.15 -6.77 9.56
C GLU A 154 -9.74 -7.24 10.95
N ARG A 155 -8.84 -8.24 11.06
CA ARG A 155 -8.38 -8.76 12.36
C ARG A 155 -7.22 -7.99 12.99
N THR A 156 -6.55 -7.08 12.26
CA THR A 156 -5.38 -6.35 12.78
C THR A 156 -5.50 -4.84 12.61
N THR A 157 -5.42 -4.30 11.40
CA THR A 157 -5.36 -2.86 11.11
C THR A 157 -6.60 -2.12 11.61
N GLY A 158 -7.79 -2.68 11.36
CA GLY A 158 -9.06 -2.11 11.83
C GLY A 158 -9.13 -1.99 13.35
N PRO A 159 -8.94 -3.09 14.12
CA PRO A 159 -8.88 -3.05 15.57
C PRO A 159 -7.80 -2.13 16.14
N GLU A 160 -6.62 -2.05 15.51
CA GLU A 160 -5.57 -1.10 15.90
C GLU A 160 -6.05 0.35 15.80
N ILE A 161 -6.82 0.69 14.76
CA ILE A 161 -7.40 2.02 14.57
C ILE A 161 -8.47 2.29 15.64
N VAL A 162 -9.38 1.34 15.87
CA VAL A 162 -10.44 1.48 16.87
C VAL A 162 -9.86 1.69 18.26
N GLU A 163 -8.83 0.93 18.64
CA GLU A 163 -8.17 1.07 19.96
C GLU A 163 -7.40 2.39 20.06
N ALA A 164 -6.74 2.85 18.99
CA ALA A 164 -6.01 4.13 19.00
C ALA A 164 -6.91 5.34 19.25
N PHE A 165 -8.19 5.27 18.88
CA PHE A 165 -9.16 6.35 19.07
C PHE A 165 -10.25 5.97 20.10
N LYS A 166 -9.97 5.05 21.01
CA LYS A 166 -10.91 4.63 22.04
C LYS A 166 -11.26 5.78 22.98
N GLY A 167 -12.55 6.10 23.06
CA GLY A 167 -13.03 7.24 23.85
C GLY A 167 -12.86 8.60 23.17
N GLU A 168 -12.31 8.66 21.98
CA GLU A 168 -12.13 9.87 21.19
C GLU A 168 -12.94 9.81 19.89
N ARG A 169 -13.19 10.96 19.28
CA ARG A 169 -13.80 11.04 17.95
C ARG A 169 -12.80 10.66 16.88
N LEU A 170 -13.28 9.96 15.85
CA LEU A 170 -12.62 9.81 14.56
C LEU A 170 -13.66 10.13 13.48
N ASP A 171 -13.56 11.33 12.91
CA ASP A 171 -14.57 11.80 11.95
C ASP A 171 -14.29 11.29 10.53
N TYR A 172 -13.01 11.17 10.16
CA TYR A 172 -12.60 10.70 8.83
C TYR A 172 -11.44 9.71 8.91
N TRP A 173 -11.54 8.65 8.13
CA TRP A 173 -10.45 7.77 7.80
C TRP A 173 -10.14 7.87 6.31
N VAL A 174 -8.90 8.25 5.97
CA VAL A 174 -8.45 8.51 4.59
C VAL A 174 -7.47 7.46 4.15
N THR A 175 -7.75 6.78 3.06
CA THR A 175 -6.90 5.74 2.47
C THR A 175 -6.90 5.84 0.95
N GLY A 176 -5.98 5.13 0.30
CA GLY A 176 -6.05 4.81 -1.12
C GLY A 176 -6.23 3.32 -1.32
N TYR A 177 -6.20 2.87 -2.57
CA TYR A 177 -6.27 1.45 -2.88
C TYR A 177 -5.25 1.01 -3.92
N GLY A 178 -4.64 -0.14 -3.66
CA GLY A 178 -3.89 -0.93 -4.63
C GLY A 178 -4.65 -2.23 -4.87
N THR A 179 -4.51 -3.21 -3.96
CA THR A 179 -5.30 -4.46 -3.99
C THR A 179 -6.71 -4.30 -3.43
N GLY A 180 -6.94 -3.27 -2.62
CA GLY A 180 -8.19 -3.07 -1.90
C GLY A 180 -8.25 -3.71 -0.51
N GLY A 181 -7.25 -4.52 -0.12
CA GLY A 181 -7.27 -5.25 1.14
C GLY A 181 -7.41 -4.36 2.37
N THR A 182 -6.59 -3.31 2.47
CA THR A 182 -6.66 -2.34 3.57
C THR A 182 -8.02 -1.63 3.57
N LEU A 183 -8.47 -1.14 2.40
CA LEU A 183 -9.76 -0.49 2.27
C LEU A 183 -10.90 -1.39 2.76
N ASN A 184 -11.01 -2.60 2.21
CA ASN A 184 -12.09 -3.52 2.52
C ASN A 184 -12.05 -3.97 4.00
N GLY A 185 -10.91 -4.46 4.48
CA GLY A 185 -10.81 -5.00 5.83
C GLY A 185 -11.01 -3.95 6.93
N VAL A 186 -10.46 -2.74 6.77
CA VAL A 186 -10.67 -1.66 7.73
C VAL A 186 -12.10 -1.10 7.64
N ALA A 187 -12.67 -0.97 6.43
CA ALA A 187 -14.06 -0.51 6.27
C ALA A 187 -15.07 -1.45 6.95
N ARG A 188 -14.88 -2.78 6.89
CA ARG A 188 -15.71 -3.74 7.63
C ARG A 188 -15.72 -3.43 9.14
N VAL A 189 -14.57 -3.12 9.71
CA VAL A 189 -14.45 -2.81 11.15
C VAL A 189 -15.06 -1.45 11.47
N LEU A 190 -14.71 -0.41 10.72
CA LEU A 190 -15.22 0.94 10.99
C LEU A 190 -16.74 1.03 10.80
N ASN A 191 -17.29 0.44 9.75
CA ASN A 191 -18.75 0.43 9.55
C ASN A 191 -19.50 -0.30 10.67
N ARG A 192 -18.88 -1.30 11.31
CA ARG A 192 -19.45 -2.05 12.44
C ARG A 192 -19.28 -1.34 13.78
N GLU A 193 -18.08 -0.82 14.05
CA GLU A 193 -17.69 -0.34 15.38
C GLU A 193 -17.65 1.18 15.52
N ARG A 194 -17.54 1.89 14.39
CA ARG A 194 -17.49 3.36 14.31
C ARG A 194 -18.27 3.88 13.10
N PRO A 195 -19.60 3.62 13.03
CA PRO A 195 -20.43 3.95 11.85
C PRO A 195 -20.51 5.46 11.56
N GLU A 196 -20.13 6.30 12.53
CA GLU A 196 -20.02 7.75 12.39
C GLU A 196 -18.77 8.18 11.60
N THR A 197 -17.73 7.32 11.52
CA THR A 197 -16.47 7.64 10.82
C THR A 197 -16.71 7.60 9.31
N ARG A 198 -16.43 8.69 8.63
CA ARG A 198 -16.50 8.78 7.17
C ARG A 198 -15.27 8.13 6.54
N ILE A 199 -15.50 7.26 5.57
CA ILE A 199 -14.45 6.56 4.83
C ILE A 199 -14.21 7.27 3.51
N VAL A 200 -12.99 7.76 3.32
CA VAL A 200 -12.57 8.49 2.11
C VAL A 200 -11.49 7.71 1.39
N VAL A 201 -11.71 7.47 0.10
CA VAL A 201 -10.77 6.77 -0.77
C VAL A 201 -10.13 7.77 -1.73
N CYS A 202 -8.81 7.77 -1.78
CA CYS A 202 -8.05 8.55 -2.75
C CYS A 202 -7.63 7.67 -3.93
N GLU A 203 -7.65 8.22 -5.13
CA GLU A 203 -7.14 7.59 -6.34
C GLU A 203 -6.36 8.60 -7.20
N PRO A 204 -5.45 8.18 -8.09
CA PRO A 204 -4.75 9.11 -8.96
C PRO A 204 -5.72 9.79 -9.93
N GLU A 205 -5.55 11.10 -10.16
CA GLU A 205 -6.34 11.87 -11.11
C GLU A 205 -6.25 11.30 -12.54
N ASP A 206 -5.08 10.74 -12.93
CA ASP A 206 -4.87 10.11 -14.23
C ASP A 206 -5.43 8.68 -14.32
N ALA A 207 -5.86 8.09 -13.22
CA ALA A 207 -6.47 6.76 -13.16
C ALA A 207 -7.66 6.74 -12.20
N PRO A 208 -8.73 7.51 -12.49
CA PRO A 208 -9.89 7.62 -11.62
C PRO A 208 -10.84 6.43 -11.84
N LEU A 209 -10.38 5.22 -11.55
CA LEU A 209 -11.14 4.01 -11.93
C LEU A 209 -12.47 3.92 -11.21
N LEU A 210 -12.51 4.22 -9.91
CA LEU A 210 -13.75 4.25 -9.13
C LEU A 210 -14.59 5.49 -9.47
N GLY A 211 -13.93 6.63 -9.62
CA GLY A 211 -14.59 7.91 -9.95
C GLY A 211 -15.17 7.95 -11.37
N SER A 212 -14.71 7.12 -12.29
CA SER A 212 -15.26 7.01 -13.65
C SER A 212 -16.67 6.43 -13.68
N GLY A 213 -17.01 5.59 -12.70
CA GLY A 213 -18.27 4.83 -12.70
C GLY A 213 -18.33 3.70 -13.70
N GLU A 214 -17.25 3.42 -14.46
CA GLU A 214 -17.21 2.33 -15.42
C GLU A 214 -16.90 0.99 -14.73
N GLU A 215 -17.54 -0.08 -15.19
CA GLU A 215 -17.37 -1.41 -14.62
C GLU A 215 -16.13 -2.12 -15.15
N GLN A 216 -15.47 -2.90 -14.28
CA GLN A 216 -14.34 -3.75 -14.65
C GLN A 216 -14.82 -5.06 -15.30
N ALA A 217 -14.40 -5.31 -16.54
CA ALA A 217 -14.61 -6.59 -17.20
C ALA A 217 -13.77 -7.69 -16.55
N ARG A 218 -14.41 -8.85 -16.23
CA ARG A 218 -13.78 -9.96 -15.50
C ARG A 218 -13.98 -11.31 -16.16
N ASN A 219 -13.03 -12.20 -15.89
CA ASN A 219 -13.16 -13.62 -16.15
C ASN A 219 -14.02 -14.29 -15.06
N PRO A 220 -14.53 -15.52 -15.28
CA PRO A 220 -15.33 -16.24 -14.27
C PRO A 220 -14.62 -16.48 -12.92
N ASP A 221 -13.30 -16.50 -12.89
CA ASP A 221 -12.49 -16.67 -11.68
C ASP A 221 -12.22 -15.36 -10.91
N GLY A 222 -12.80 -14.22 -11.35
CA GLY A 222 -12.66 -12.92 -10.74
C GLY A 222 -11.45 -12.10 -11.22
N THR A 223 -10.56 -12.68 -12.03
CA THR A 223 -9.43 -11.95 -12.61
C THR A 223 -9.88 -10.95 -13.67
N PRO A 224 -9.17 -9.83 -13.87
CA PRO A 224 -9.51 -8.89 -14.94
C PRO A 224 -9.34 -9.54 -16.31
N SER A 225 -10.34 -9.37 -17.20
CA SER A 225 -10.26 -9.85 -18.60
C SER A 225 -9.62 -8.84 -19.55
N ALA A 226 -9.58 -7.55 -19.14
CA ALA A 226 -8.97 -6.44 -19.89
C ALA A 226 -8.55 -5.33 -18.92
N GLY A 227 -7.69 -4.42 -19.40
CA GLY A 227 -7.39 -3.17 -18.69
C GLY A 227 -8.62 -2.27 -18.64
N HIS A 228 -8.69 -1.44 -17.57
CA HIS A 228 -9.81 -0.50 -17.38
C HIS A 228 -9.67 0.71 -18.33
N PRO A 229 -10.74 1.15 -19.02
CA PRO A 229 -10.66 2.21 -20.03
C PRO A 229 -10.25 3.57 -19.48
N ALA A 230 -10.60 3.89 -18.23
CA ALA A 230 -10.24 5.15 -17.59
C ALA A 230 -8.79 5.18 -17.08
N TRP A 231 -8.02 4.08 -17.18
CA TRP A 231 -6.66 4.03 -16.67
C TRP A 231 -5.66 4.72 -17.57
N LYS A 232 -4.82 5.57 -17.00
CA LYS A 232 -3.62 6.12 -17.61
C LYS A 232 -2.41 5.92 -16.70
N PRO A 233 -1.17 5.90 -17.23
CA PRO A 233 0.04 5.82 -16.42
C PRO A 233 0.13 6.96 -15.39
N HIS A 234 0.48 6.63 -14.15
CA HIS A 234 0.64 7.59 -13.06
C HIS A 234 1.83 7.19 -12.16
N PRO A 235 2.46 8.14 -11.44
CA PRO A 235 3.63 7.87 -10.60
C PRO A 235 3.30 7.26 -9.23
N VAL A 236 2.03 7.18 -8.83
CA VAL A 236 1.62 6.66 -7.52
C VAL A 236 1.73 5.15 -7.51
N GLN A 237 2.96 4.65 -7.35
CA GLN A 237 3.25 3.22 -7.39
C GLN A 237 2.54 2.47 -6.25
N GLY A 238 1.97 1.32 -6.61
CA GLY A 238 1.22 0.47 -5.67
C GLY A 238 -0.26 0.82 -5.54
N TRP A 239 -0.73 1.89 -6.18
CA TRP A 239 -2.15 2.23 -6.33
C TRP A 239 -2.65 1.89 -7.74
N THR A 240 -3.96 1.74 -7.87
CA THR A 240 -4.71 1.62 -9.11
C THR A 240 -3.92 0.93 -10.22
N PRO A 241 -3.79 -0.41 -10.20
CA PRO A 241 -3.29 -1.15 -11.35
C PRO A 241 -4.18 -0.83 -12.56
N ASP A 242 -3.81 -1.28 -13.75
CA ASP A 242 -4.59 -1.03 -14.97
C ASP A 242 -5.97 -1.74 -14.99
N PHE A 243 -6.49 -2.09 -13.81
CA PHE A 243 -7.81 -2.67 -13.57
C PHE A 243 -8.30 -2.34 -12.15
N ILE A 244 -9.62 -2.45 -11.89
CA ILE A 244 -10.17 -2.42 -10.53
C ILE A 244 -10.00 -3.83 -9.93
N PRO A 245 -9.21 -4.01 -8.84
CA PRO A 245 -9.12 -5.30 -8.16
C PRO A 245 -10.48 -5.78 -7.62
N LYS A 246 -10.69 -7.10 -7.63
CA LYS A 246 -11.96 -7.66 -7.12
C LYS A 246 -12.22 -7.27 -5.66
N ILE A 247 -11.20 -7.31 -4.82
CA ILE A 247 -11.31 -6.91 -3.40
C ILE A 247 -11.73 -5.43 -3.27
N THR A 248 -11.24 -4.54 -4.14
CA THR A 248 -11.65 -3.13 -4.18
C THR A 248 -13.10 -2.98 -4.62
N GLU A 249 -13.49 -3.68 -5.68
CA GLU A 249 -14.88 -3.70 -6.16
C GLU A 249 -15.84 -4.21 -5.08
N ASP A 250 -15.47 -5.30 -4.39
CA ASP A 250 -16.25 -5.86 -3.29
C ASP A 250 -16.38 -4.84 -2.14
N ALA A 251 -15.32 -4.11 -1.81
CA ALA A 251 -15.37 -3.07 -0.79
C ALA A 251 -16.39 -1.97 -1.15
N VAL A 252 -16.33 -1.45 -2.36
CA VAL A 252 -17.25 -0.39 -2.83
C VAL A 252 -18.70 -0.86 -2.89
N LYS A 253 -18.92 -2.14 -3.25
CA LYS A 253 -20.28 -2.73 -3.33
C LYS A 253 -20.86 -3.09 -1.96
N THR A 254 -20.05 -3.44 -0.98
CA THR A 254 -20.52 -4.04 0.30
C THR A 254 -20.28 -3.15 1.51
N GLN A 255 -19.40 -2.18 1.44
CA GLN A 255 -19.10 -1.27 2.53
C GLN A 255 -19.60 0.14 2.24
N LYS A 256 -19.90 0.88 3.30
CA LYS A 256 -20.18 2.31 3.19
C LYS A 256 -18.86 3.05 2.91
N ILE A 257 -18.70 3.55 1.71
CA ILE A 257 -17.63 4.45 1.30
C ILE A 257 -18.28 5.82 1.06
N ASP A 258 -17.83 6.84 1.79
CA ASP A 258 -18.50 8.13 1.79
C ASP A 258 -18.04 9.05 0.65
N GLN A 259 -16.76 8.90 0.22
CA GLN A 259 -16.20 9.77 -0.82
C GLN A 259 -15.03 9.12 -1.54
N VAL A 260 -14.91 9.39 -2.85
CA VAL A 260 -13.72 9.12 -3.66
C VAL A 260 -13.12 10.45 -4.11
N ILE A 261 -11.81 10.66 -3.88
CA ILE A 261 -11.12 11.91 -4.20
C ILE A 261 -9.99 11.65 -5.19
N PRO A 262 -10.03 12.24 -6.39
CA PRO A 262 -8.90 12.23 -7.31
C PRO A 262 -7.78 13.14 -6.80
N ILE A 263 -6.54 12.62 -6.87
CA ILE A 263 -5.34 13.30 -6.37
C ILE A 263 -4.39 13.58 -7.54
N PRO A 264 -4.04 14.85 -7.80
CA PRO A 264 -3.01 15.21 -8.76
C PRO A 264 -1.65 14.62 -8.39
N ASN A 265 -0.91 14.14 -9.38
CA ASN A 265 0.41 13.53 -9.17
C ASN A 265 1.41 14.48 -8.48
N ALA A 266 1.38 15.76 -8.85
CA ALA A 266 2.22 16.79 -8.22
C ALA A 266 1.93 16.94 -6.73
N GLU A 267 0.66 16.91 -6.33
CA GLU A 267 0.24 16.99 -4.92
C GLU A 267 0.72 15.76 -4.13
N ALA A 268 0.61 14.57 -4.71
CA ALA A 268 1.11 13.35 -4.07
C ALA A 268 2.61 13.44 -3.76
N MET A 269 3.43 13.92 -4.70
CA MET A 269 4.88 14.09 -4.50
C MET A 269 5.17 15.24 -3.52
N ARG A 270 4.49 16.36 -3.65
CA ARG A 270 4.65 17.52 -2.76
C ARG A 270 4.41 17.13 -1.31
N TRP A 271 3.29 16.50 -1.00
CA TRP A 271 2.95 16.14 0.39
C TRP A 271 3.85 15.04 0.97
N SER A 272 4.38 14.12 0.15
CA SER A 272 5.41 13.20 0.63
C SER A 272 6.68 13.94 1.09
N ARG A 273 7.14 14.94 0.33
CA ARG A 273 8.28 15.80 0.69
C ARG A 273 7.99 16.68 1.91
N GLU A 274 6.81 17.28 1.97
CA GLU A 274 6.39 18.13 3.10
C GLU A 274 6.35 17.33 4.42
N LEU A 275 5.84 16.10 4.39
CA LEU A 275 5.85 15.21 5.55
C LEU A 275 7.29 14.93 6.03
N ALA A 276 8.23 14.70 5.12
CA ALA A 276 9.62 14.46 5.47
C ALA A 276 10.28 15.70 6.07
N VAL A 277 10.16 16.86 5.40
CA VAL A 277 10.87 18.09 5.79
C VAL A 277 10.25 18.74 7.04
N LYS A 278 8.93 18.70 7.19
CA LYS A 278 8.24 19.42 8.29
C LYS A 278 7.89 18.54 9.48
N GLU A 279 7.65 17.26 9.28
CA GLU A 279 7.25 16.33 10.35
C GLU A 279 8.30 15.25 10.63
N GLY A 280 9.35 15.11 9.80
CA GLY A 280 10.33 14.03 9.90
C GLY A 280 9.75 12.67 9.53
N ILE A 281 8.64 12.63 8.79
CA ILE A 281 7.94 11.40 8.41
C ILE A 281 8.31 11.03 6.98
N PHE A 282 9.20 10.05 6.83
CA PHE A 282 9.79 9.64 5.55
C PHE A 282 8.98 8.52 4.89
N VAL A 283 8.20 8.88 3.87
CA VAL A 283 7.18 8.01 3.26
C VAL A 283 7.16 8.10 1.74
N GLY A 284 6.52 7.10 1.08
CA GLY A 284 6.40 7.04 -0.37
C GLY A 284 5.32 7.95 -0.96
N ILE A 285 5.22 7.93 -2.31
CA ILE A 285 4.31 8.81 -3.08
C ILE A 285 2.84 8.55 -2.71
N SER A 286 2.44 7.30 -2.49
CA SER A 286 1.07 6.95 -2.11
C SER A 286 0.67 7.50 -0.74
N ALA A 287 1.62 7.63 0.18
CA ALA A 287 1.41 8.29 1.47
C ALA A 287 1.18 9.79 1.30
N GLY A 288 1.95 10.45 0.44
CA GLY A 288 1.70 11.85 0.07
C GLY A 288 0.34 12.03 -0.60
N ALA A 289 -0.10 11.07 -1.41
CA ALA A 289 -1.41 11.11 -2.06
C ALA A 289 -2.57 10.99 -1.04
N THR A 290 -2.51 10.06 -0.07
CA THR A 290 -3.52 10.00 1.00
C THR A 290 -3.52 11.26 1.85
N PHE A 291 -2.33 11.78 2.15
CA PHE A 291 -2.20 13.02 2.92
C PHE A 291 -2.78 14.23 2.15
N ALA A 292 -2.58 14.32 0.84
CA ALA A 292 -3.21 15.33 -0.01
C ALA A 292 -4.75 15.27 0.08
N GLY A 293 -5.32 14.07 0.06
CA GLY A 293 -6.77 13.87 0.25
C GLY A 293 -7.25 14.36 1.62
N ALA A 294 -6.51 14.06 2.68
CA ALA A 294 -6.81 14.55 4.01
C ALA A 294 -6.73 16.07 4.12
N MET A 295 -5.77 16.70 3.47
CA MET A 295 -5.64 18.16 3.45
C MET A 295 -6.79 18.85 2.70
N LYS A 296 -7.31 18.22 1.63
CA LYS A 296 -8.54 18.71 0.97
C LYS A 296 -9.75 18.65 1.91
N ILE A 297 -9.91 17.57 2.69
CA ILE A 297 -10.98 17.46 3.69
C ILE A 297 -10.78 18.50 4.79
N ALA A 298 -9.55 18.63 5.31
CA ALA A 298 -9.23 19.50 6.44
C ALA A 298 -9.46 20.99 6.12
N ALA A 299 -9.37 21.39 4.85
CA ALA A 299 -9.60 22.76 4.41
C ALA A 299 -11.04 23.25 4.67
N ASP A 300 -12.02 22.33 4.55
CA ASP A 300 -13.44 22.64 4.67
C ASP A 300 -14.06 22.11 5.98
N ALA A 301 -13.28 21.35 6.75
CA ALA A 301 -13.77 20.70 7.96
C ALA A 301 -13.92 21.69 9.14
N PRO A 302 -14.96 21.55 9.98
CA PRO A 302 -15.09 22.38 11.16
C PRO A 302 -13.97 22.12 12.17
N LYS A 303 -13.63 23.16 12.97
CA LYS A 303 -12.66 23.02 14.07
C LYS A 303 -13.05 21.87 15.01
N GLY A 304 -12.07 21.11 15.47
CA GLY A 304 -12.26 19.92 16.31
C GLY A 304 -12.41 18.62 15.51
N THR A 305 -12.47 18.69 14.19
CA THR A 305 -12.51 17.47 13.34
C THR A 305 -11.25 16.64 13.52
N THR A 306 -11.42 15.32 13.67
CA THR A 306 -10.33 14.34 13.80
C THR A 306 -10.23 13.50 12.54
N ILE A 307 -9.05 13.48 11.91
CA ILE A 307 -8.77 12.79 10.65
C ILE A 307 -7.60 11.83 10.86
N LEU A 308 -7.76 10.57 10.45
CA LEU A 308 -6.68 9.59 10.37
C LEU A 308 -6.36 9.27 8.91
N VAL A 309 -5.08 9.33 8.57
CA VAL A 309 -4.56 9.07 7.23
C VAL A 309 -3.67 7.83 7.21
N MET A 310 -3.88 6.94 6.25
CA MET A 310 -2.99 5.79 6.03
C MET A 310 -1.74 6.21 5.25
N LEU A 311 -0.55 5.90 5.79
CA LEU A 311 0.74 6.08 5.11
C LEU A 311 1.33 4.70 4.80
N PRO A 312 1.20 4.20 3.55
CA PRO A 312 1.37 2.78 3.24
C PRO A 312 2.79 2.24 3.33
N ASP A 313 3.84 3.05 3.09
CA ASP A 313 5.22 2.58 3.03
C ASP A 313 6.27 3.67 3.27
N THR A 314 7.55 3.22 3.34
CA THR A 314 8.73 4.08 3.48
C THR A 314 9.13 4.75 2.17
N GLY A 315 9.78 5.93 2.26
CA GLY A 315 10.31 6.69 1.14
C GLY A 315 11.53 6.10 0.45
N GLU A 316 12.32 5.23 1.11
CA GLU A 316 13.56 4.66 0.55
C GLU A 316 13.36 3.93 -0.79
N ARG A 317 12.18 3.39 -1.03
CA ARG A 317 11.86 2.63 -2.25
C ARG A 317 11.66 3.49 -3.49
N TYR A 318 11.78 4.81 -3.34
CA TYR A 318 11.49 5.79 -4.37
C TYR A 318 12.69 6.64 -4.77
N LEU A 319 13.92 6.33 -4.25
CA LEU A 319 15.15 7.09 -4.51
C LEU A 319 15.45 7.30 -6.00
N SER A 320 15.13 6.33 -6.85
CA SER A 320 15.31 6.42 -8.31
C SER A 320 14.07 6.91 -9.07
N THR A 321 13.12 7.55 -8.37
CA THR A 321 11.87 8.03 -8.97
C THR A 321 11.83 9.58 -9.00
N PRO A 322 10.85 10.19 -9.71
CA PRO A 322 10.67 11.64 -9.71
C PRO A 322 10.47 12.27 -8.32
N LEU A 323 10.13 11.49 -7.30
CA LEU A 323 10.03 12.01 -5.92
C LEU A 323 11.35 12.64 -5.45
N PHE A 324 12.50 12.10 -5.90
CA PHE A 324 13.84 12.53 -5.51
C PHE A 324 14.61 13.27 -6.61
N ALA A 325 13.96 13.55 -7.76
CA ALA A 325 14.67 14.10 -8.92
C ALA A 325 15.42 15.41 -8.64
N ASP A 326 14.90 16.22 -7.71
CA ASP A 326 15.45 17.54 -7.35
C ASP A 326 16.38 17.48 -6.12
N ILE A 327 16.69 16.28 -5.61
CA ILE A 327 17.58 16.11 -4.45
C ILE A 327 18.99 15.77 -4.97
N PRO A 328 19.96 16.69 -4.83
CA PRO A 328 21.33 16.46 -5.29
C PRO A 328 22.02 15.39 -4.45
N ALA A 329 22.95 14.64 -5.09
CA ALA A 329 23.85 13.74 -4.39
C ALA A 329 25.14 14.43 -3.96
N ASP A 330 25.55 15.47 -4.71
CA ASP A 330 26.74 16.29 -4.45
C ASP A 330 26.35 17.50 -3.59
N MET A 331 27.35 18.16 -2.98
CA MET A 331 27.12 19.38 -2.20
C MET A 331 26.48 20.47 -3.04
N THR A 332 25.47 21.14 -2.44
CA THR A 332 24.88 22.36 -2.96
C THR A 332 25.86 23.54 -2.78
N GLU A 333 25.60 24.67 -3.46
CA GLU A 333 26.38 25.90 -3.27
C GLU A 333 26.37 26.37 -1.81
N GLU A 334 25.23 26.22 -1.10
CA GLU A 334 25.10 26.57 0.32
C GLU A 334 25.97 25.66 1.19
N GLU A 335 25.93 24.35 0.96
CA GLU A 335 26.75 23.35 1.70
C GLU A 335 28.25 23.57 1.42
N GLN A 336 28.61 23.92 0.19
CA GLN A 336 30.00 24.28 -0.15
C GLN A 336 30.44 25.54 0.60
N ALA A 337 29.59 26.57 0.65
CA ALA A 337 29.89 27.79 1.38
C ALA A 337 30.05 27.54 2.90
N ILE A 338 29.23 26.63 3.47
CA ILE A 338 29.37 26.20 4.87
C ILE A 338 30.71 25.46 5.06
N SER A 339 31.05 24.54 4.15
CA SER A 339 32.33 23.81 4.19
C SER A 339 33.54 24.73 4.16
N ASP A 340 33.50 25.75 3.30
CA ASP A 340 34.58 26.71 3.12
C ASP A 340 34.67 27.77 4.23
N SER A 341 33.66 27.84 5.10
CA SER A 341 33.60 28.83 6.22
C SER A 341 34.57 28.51 7.36
N VAL A 342 35.11 27.30 7.40
CA VAL A 342 36.15 26.84 8.35
C VAL A 342 37.42 26.53 7.55
N GLY A 343 38.33 27.50 7.52
CA GLY A 343 39.61 27.40 6.83
C GLY A 343 40.71 26.95 7.78
#